data_27d108a9d7020b2c3b7219c734db904f
#
_entry.id   27d108a9d7020b2c3b7219c734db904f
#
_cell.length_a   1.000
_cell.length_b   1.000
_cell.length_c   1.000
_cell.angle_alpha   90.00
_cell.angle_beta   90.00
_cell.angle_gamma   90.00
#
_symmetry.space_group_name_H-M   'P 1'
#
loop_
_entity.id
_entity.type
_entity.pdbx_description
1 polymer ?
#
loop_
_entity_poly.entity_id
_entity_poly.type
_entity_poly.pdbx_seq_one_letter_code
_entity_poly.pdbx_strand_id
1 'polypeptide(L)'
;DEKVQDYVGGQFWDGRAKHLAEQAGGPPIDPAEMGMPDKRSVAERLLYNPMYFQTFSKIYGEQVWQSVDSVYAAMEDALATFQTDKKLLAPFDSKYDKFLKSEAKLTALEEQGRQLFFDKNKTNCSNCHQLHEDNRHAEETFTNYRYYNIAVPKNKRLISHNNLPQDFIDNGLLDNPLVKGDINQKGKFKVPTLRNVAVTPPYMHNGVFKDLKTVLIYLNHFNDPDYNKKSQTEQKWEQPEYA
;
A
#
# COMPACT_ATOMS: atom_id res chain seq x y z
N ASP A 1 15.22 9.08 -3.48
CA ASP A 1 15.21 9.83 -4.75
C ASP A 1 15.95 11.17 -4.52
N GLU A 2 17.09 11.36 -5.19
CA GLU A 2 17.93 12.55 -5.03
C GLU A 2 17.24 13.85 -5.50
N LYS A 3 16.34 13.77 -6.47
CA LYS A 3 15.61 14.94 -6.97
C LYS A 3 14.55 15.42 -5.98
N VAL A 4 14.02 14.52 -5.19
CA VAL A 4 12.94 14.81 -4.23
C VAL A 4 13.51 14.98 -2.82
N GLN A 5 14.75 14.59 -2.60
CA GLN A 5 15.42 14.54 -1.29
C GLN A 5 14.60 13.75 -0.24
N ASP A 6 13.93 12.66 -0.69
CA ASP A 6 13.05 11.85 0.14
C ASP A 6 13.01 10.42 -0.38
N TYR A 7 12.42 9.51 0.40
CA TYR A 7 12.19 8.13 0.01
C TYR A 7 10.92 8.02 -0.82
N VAL A 8 10.98 7.25 -1.92
CA VAL A 8 9.88 7.07 -2.87
C VAL A 8 9.87 5.64 -3.38
N GLY A 9 8.70 5.05 -3.56
CA GLY A 9 8.53 3.72 -4.15
C GLY A 9 8.73 2.58 -3.16
N GLY A 10 9.20 1.43 -3.65
CA GLY A 10 9.22 0.19 -2.87
C GLY A 10 7.87 -0.49 -2.75
N GLN A 11 7.86 -1.71 -2.25
CA GLN A 11 6.65 -2.50 -2.00
C GLN A 11 6.45 -2.69 -0.50
N PHE A 12 5.24 -3.12 -0.09
CA PHE A 12 4.71 -3.03 1.26
C PHE A 12 4.49 -1.58 1.73
N TRP A 13 3.88 -1.40 2.90
CA TRP A 13 3.59 -0.08 3.48
C TRP A 13 4.85 0.67 3.95
N ASP A 14 5.88 -0.08 4.32
CA ASP A 14 7.18 0.40 4.81
C ASP A 14 8.27 0.40 3.73
N GLY A 15 7.94 -0.03 2.50
CA GLY A 15 8.87 -0.05 1.38
C GLY A 15 10.00 -1.08 1.50
N ARG A 16 9.90 -2.06 2.42
CA ARG A 16 10.99 -3.02 2.71
C ARG A 16 11.41 -3.88 1.53
N ALA A 17 10.52 -4.11 0.56
CA ALA A 17 10.87 -4.78 -0.69
C ALA A 17 11.08 -3.75 -1.82
N LYS A 18 12.16 -3.90 -2.59
CA LYS A 18 12.57 -2.93 -3.61
C LYS A 18 11.70 -2.96 -4.86
N HIS A 19 11.22 -4.15 -5.24
CA HIS A 19 10.45 -4.39 -6.44
C HIS A 19 9.48 -5.57 -6.28
N LEU A 20 8.62 -5.79 -7.27
CA LEU A 20 7.54 -6.78 -7.21
C LEU A 20 8.04 -8.21 -6.97
N ALA A 21 9.17 -8.62 -7.57
CA ALA A 21 9.71 -9.96 -7.36
C ALA A 21 10.14 -10.17 -5.89
N GLU A 22 10.86 -9.22 -5.31
CA GLU A 22 11.25 -9.29 -3.90
C GLU A 22 10.03 -9.30 -2.97
N GLN A 23 8.99 -8.52 -3.31
CA GLN A 23 7.73 -8.53 -2.57
C GLN A 23 7.05 -9.90 -2.66
N ALA A 24 7.00 -10.51 -3.85
CA ALA A 24 6.33 -11.79 -4.07
C ALA A 24 6.94 -12.95 -3.27
N GLY A 25 8.18 -12.84 -2.87
CA GLY A 25 8.86 -13.84 -2.03
C GLY A 25 8.51 -13.76 -0.54
N GLY A 26 7.88 -12.69 -0.06
CA GLY A 26 7.53 -12.54 1.36
C GLY A 26 6.31 -13.37 1.79
N PRO A 27 5.12 -13.12 1.21
CA PRO A 27 3.85 -13.73 1.64
C PRO A 27 3.86 -15.26 1.76
N PRO A 28 4.51 -16.03 0.87
CA PRO A 28 4.48 -17.49 0.98
C PRO A 28 5.03 -18.05 2.29
N ILE A 29 6.03 -17.42 2.86
CA ILE A 29 6.72 -17.87 4.07
C ILE A 29 6.43 -17.01 5.30
N ASP A 30 5.64 -15.94 5.17
CA ASP A 30 5.23 -15.13 6.31
C ASP A 30 4.18 -15.88 7.14
N PRO A 31 4.43 -16.08 8.47
CA PRO A 31 3.50 -16.79 9.35
C PRO A 31 2.11 -16.13 9.48
N ALA A 32 2.02 -14.82 9.27
CA ALA A 32 0.76 -14.08 9.33
C ALA A 32 -0.01 -14.08 7.99
N GLU A 33 0.63 -14.57 6.90
CA GLU A 33 0.04 -14.63 5.57
C GLU A 33 -0.17 -16.10 5.14
N MET A 34 0.69 -16.67 4.29
CA MET A 34 0.51 -18.06 3.81
C MET A 34 1.12 -19.12 4.74
N GLY A 35 2.04 -18.75 5.60
CA GLY A 35 2.56 -19.58 6.69
C GLY A 35 3.31 -20.84 6.26
N MET A 36 3.91 -20.85 5.05
CA MET A 36 4.76 -21.97 4.67
C MET A 36 6.03 -21.99 5.54
N PRO A 37 6.49 -23.16 5.99
CA PRO A 37 7.61 -23.27 6.92
C PRO A 37 8.90 -22.61 6.39
N ASP A 38 9.16 -22.76 5.10
CA ASP A 38 10.37 -22.28 4.45
C ASP A 38 10.25 -22.27 2.91
N LYS A 39 11.26 -21.72 2.24
CA LYS A 39 11.35 -21.69 0.77
C LYS A 39 11.38 -23.10 0.14
N ARG A 40 11.96 -24.10 0.84
CA ARG A 40 12.00 -25.48 0.37
C ARG A 40 10.61 -26.06 0.23
N SER A 41 9.78 -25.89 1.25
CA SER A 41 8.39 -26.36 1.24
C SER A 41 7.57 -25.75 0.11
N VAL A 42 7.81 -24.50 -0.24
CA VAL A 42 7.19 -23.85 -1.41
C VAL A 42 7.72 -24.47 -2.71
N ALA A 43 9.03 -24.61 -2.86
CA ALA A 43 9.66 -25.18 -4.04
C ALA A 43 9.19 -26.62 -4.29
N GLU A 44 9.06 -27.43 -3.25
CA GLU A 44 8.53 -28.80 -3.34
C GLU A 44 7.10 -28.83 -3.85
N ARG A 45 6.22 -27.93 -3.39
CA ARG A 45 4.84 -27.83 -3.89
C ARG A 45 4.79 -27.50 -5.39
N LEU A 46 5.68 -26.65 -5.87
CA LEU A 46 5.80 -26.34 -7.30
C LEU A 46 6.32 -27.55 -8.08
N LEU A 47 7.37 -28.21 -7.58
CA LEU A 47 7.97 -29.38 -8.19
C LEU A 47 6.98 -30.57 -8.33
N TYR A 48 6.21 -30.83 -7.27
CA TYR A 48 5.27 -31.97 -7.26
C TYR A 48 3.98 -31.70 -8.00
N ASN A 49 3.71 -30.49 -8.48
CA ASN A 49 2.59 -30.20 -9.34
C ASN A 49 3.01 -30.34 -10.81
N PRO A 50 2.47 -31.34 -11.57
CA PRO A 50 2.90 -31.59 -12.94
C PRO A 50 2.74 -30.38 -13.88
N MET A 51 1.70 -29.56 -13.66
CA MET A 51 1.46 -28.36 -14.48
C MET A 51 2.55 -27.31 -14.23
N TYR A 52 2.88 -27.04 -12.97
CA TYR A 52 3.96 -26.12 -12.65
C TYR A 52 5.31 -26.66 -13.10
N PHE A 53 5.61 -27.94 -12.86
CA PHE A 53 6.85 -28.57 -13.32
C PHE A 53 7.05 -28.36 -14.82
N GLN A 54 6.06 -28.72 -15.64
CA GLN A 54 6.17 -28.59 -17.10
C GLN A 54 6.28 -27.13 -17.54
N THR A 55 5.51 -26.22 -16.93
CA THR A 55 5.50 -24.82 -17.32
C THR A 55 6.79 -24.12 -16.93
N PHE A 56 7.29 -24.36 -15.72
CA PHE A 56 8.55 -23.78 -15.24
C PHE A 56 9.75 -24.32 -16.05
N SER A 57 9.79 -25.64 -16.32
CA SER A 57 10.81 -26.22 -17.18
C SER A 57 10.82 -25.60 -18.57
N LYS A 58 9.65 -25.32 -19.14
CA LYS A 58 9.52 -24.69 -20.45
C LYS A 58 9.99 -23.23 -20.47
N ILE A 59 9.68 -22.46 -19.41
CA ILE A 59 9.97 -21.01 -19.35
C ILE A 59 11.39 -20.75 -18.87
N TYR A 60 11.82 -21.42 -17.80
CA TYR A 60 13.11 -21.18 -17.11
C TYR A 60 14.16 -22.24 -17.41
N GLY A 61 13.83 -23.30 -18.14
CA GLY A 61 14.72 -24.44 -18.43
C GLY A 61 14.75 -25.45 -17.28
N GLU A 62 15.19 -26.67 -17.60
CA GLU A 62 15.28 -27.79 -16.62
C GLU A 62 16.18 -27.47 -15.42
N GLN A 63 17.18 -26.60 -15.60
CA GLN A 63 18.11 -26.18 -14.54
C GLN A 63 17.43 -25.44 -13.39
N VAL A 64 16.20 -24.93 -13.58
CA VAL A 64 15.43 -24.24 -12.50
C VAL A 64 15.24 -25.14 -11.27
N TRP A 65 15.16 -26.47 -11.49
CA TRP A 65 14.93 -27.46 -10.44
C TRP A 65 16.19 -27.88 -9.66
N GLN A 66 17.37 -27.36 -10.01
CA GLN A 66 18.62 -27.77 -9.37
C GLN A 66 18.80 -27.24 -7.95
N SER A 67 18.12 -26.15 -7.60
CA SER A 67 18.17 -25.60 -6.25
C SER A 67 16.86 -25.00 -5.80
N VAL A 68 16.64 -24.96 -4.49
CA VAL A 68 15.49 -24.27 -3.88
C VAL A 68 15.46 -22.79 -4.26
N ASP A 69 16.62 -22.15 -4.27
CA ASP A 69 16.71 -20.71 -4.59
C ASP A 69 16.34 -20.42 -6.04
N SER A 70 16.72 -21.29 -6.98
CA SER A 70 16.36 -21.16 -8.40
C SER A 70 14.85 -21.25 -8.60
N VAL A 71 14.20 -22.23 -7.97
CA VAL A 71 12.74 -22.41 -8.04
C VAL A 71 12.03 -21.22 -7.41
N TYR A 72 12.52 -20.77 -6.27
CA TYR A 72 11.91 -19.65 -5.54
C TYR A 72 12.03 -18.34 -6.34
N ALA A 73 13.19 -18.05 -6.89
CA ALA A 73 13.42 -16.90 -7.76
C ALA A 73 12.55 -16.93 -9.03
N ALA A 74 12.35 -18.10 -9.63
CA ALA A 74 11.47 -18.26 -10.78
C ALA A 74 10.00 -18.02 -10.41
N MET A 75 9.56 -18.43 -9.22
CA MET A 75 8.25 -18.11 -8.70
C MET A 75 8.07 -16.59 -8.48
N GLU A 76 9.05 -15.95 -7.86
CA GLU A 76 9.07 -14.50 -7.63
C GLU A 76 8.95 -13.73 -8.97
N ASP A 77 9.72 -14.15 -9.98
CA ASP A 77 9.68 -13.55 -11.33
C ASP A 77 8.34 -13.78 -12.03
N ALA A 78 7.78 -14.99 -11.95
CA ALA A 78 6.47 -15.29 -12.53
C ALA A 78 5.36 -14.44 -11.91
N LEU A 79 5.34 -14.30 -10.58
CA LEU A 79 4.37 -13.47 -9.87
C LEU A 79 4.55 -11.98 -10.17
N ALA A 80 5.79 -11.51 -10.24
CA ALA A 80 6.07 -10.13 -10.62
C ALA A 80 5.62 -9.83 -12.06
N THR A 81 5.91 -10.74 -12.99
CA THR A 81 5.49 -10.63 -14.39
C THR A 81 3.96 -10.59 -14.50
N PHE A 82 3.25 -11.46 -13.79
CA PHE A 82 1.80 -11.45 -13.75
C PHE A 82 1.25 -10.10 -13.27
N GLN A 83 1.84 -9.53 -12.21
CA GLN A 83 1.42 -8.24 -11.65
C GLN A 83 1.68 -7.04 -12.59
N THR A 84 2.49 -7.20 -13.63
CA THR A 84 2.73 -6.15 -14.65
C THR A 84 1.79 -6.21 -15.84
N ASP A 85 0.88 -7.18 -15.92
CA ASP A 85 -0.12 -7.26 -16.98
C ASP A 85 -1.17 -6.16 -16.84
N LYS A 86 -0.93 -5.05 -17.55
CA LYS A 86 -1.81 -3.87 -17.51
C LYS A 86 -3.23 -4.16 -17.99
N LYS A 87 -3.41 -5.08 -18.95
CA LYS A 87 -4.73 -5.40 -19.48
C LYS A 87 -5.61 -6.08 -18.44
N LEU A 88 -4.99 -6.92 -17.62
CA LEU A 88 -5.69 -7.69 -16.60
C LEU A 88 -5.84 -6.89 -15.29
N LEU A 89 -4.77 -6.22 -14.84
CA LEU A 89 -4.68 -5.69 -13.49
C LEU A 89 -4.80 -4.17 -13.39
N ALA A 90 -4.62 -3.45 -14.51
CA ALA A 90 -4.70 -1.99 -14.54
C ALA A 90 -5.47 -1.49 -15.78
N PRO A 91 -6.75 -1.86 -15.96
CA PRO A 91 -7.52 -1.50 -17.17
C PRO A 91 -7.86 -0.01 -17.25
N PHE A 92 -7.72 0.74 -16.17
CA PHE A 92 -8.07 2.17 -16.09
C PHE A 92 -9.44 2.47 -16.71
N ASP A 93 -10.48 1.78 -16.22
CA ASP A 93 -11.84 1.81 -16.74
C ASP A 93 -12.89 2.30 -15.74
N SER A 94 -12.45 2.94 -14.66
CA SER A 94 -13.35 3.55 -13.67
C SER A 94 -14.23 4.63 -14.31
N LYS A 95 -15.29 5.03 -13.62
CA LYS A 95 -16.14 6.15 -14.06
C LYS A 95 -15.32 7.43 -14.28
N TYR A 96 -14.29 7.67 -13.45
CA TYR A 96 -13.40 8.81 -13.59
C TYR A 96 -12.55 8.69 -14.87
N ASP A 97 -11.99 7.53 -15.18
CA ASP A 97 -11.25 7.31 -16.43
C ASP A 97 -12.14 7.53 -17.66
N LYS A 98 -13.38 7.05 -17.63
CA LYS A 98 -14.38 7.28 -18.68
C LYS A 98 -14.75 8.76 -18.77
N PHE A 99 -14.83 9.49 -17.66
CA PHE A 99 -15.04 10.93 -17.67
C PHE A 99 -13.89 11.66 -18.36
N LEU A 100 -12.64 11.30 -18.09
CA LEU A 100 -11.47 11.89 -18.74
C LEU A 100 -11.48 11.67 -20.26
N LYS A 101 -11.99 10.52 -20.71
CA LYS A 101 -12.16 10.16 -22.13
C LYS A 101 -13.44 10.74 -22.75
N SER A 102 -14.24 11.51 -22.00
CA SER A 102 -15.56 12.02 -22.42
C SER A 102 -16.61 10.94 -22.69
N GLU A 103 -16.41 9.73 -22.19
CA GLU A 103 -17.32 8.58 -22.31
C GLU A 103 -18.37 8.52 -21.19
N ALA A 104 -18.17 9.28 -20.12
CA ALA A 104 -19.12 9.37 -19.00
C ALA A 104 -19.19 10.80 -18.45
N LYS A 105 -20.28 11.10 -17.73
CA LYS A 105 -20.44 12.36 -17.00
C LYS A 105 -20.42 12.10 -15.50
N LEU A 106 -19.78 12.97 -14.75
CA LEU A 106 -19.89 13.03 -13.30
C LEU A 106 -21.23 13.65 -12.91
N THR A 107 -21.83 13.17 -11.82
CA THR A 107 -22.93 13.86 -11.17
C THR A 107 -22.44 15.18 -10.55
N ALA A 108 -23.35 16.08 -10.19
CA ALA A 108 -22.99 17.33 -9.54
C ALA A 108 -22.19 17.12 -8.24
N LEU A 109 -22.54 16.09 -7.47
CA LEU A 109 -21.83 15.76 -6.23
C LEU A 109 -20.43 15.16 -6.48
N GLU A 110 -20.29 14.30 -7.47
CA GLU A 110 -18.99 13.76 -7.86
C GLU A 110 -18.06 14.85 -8.41
N GLU A 111 -18.59 15.79 -9.21
CA GLU A 111 -17.82 16.93 -9.69
C GLU A 111 -17.38 17.85 -8.56
N GLN A 112 -18.24 18.10 -7.57
CA GLN A 112 -17.87 18.85 -6.37
C GLN A 112 -16.77 18.12 -5.59
N GLY A 113 -16.87 16.79 -5.43
CA GLY A 113 -15.83 15.96 -4.81
C GLY A 113 -14.51 16.03 -5.56
N ARG A 114 -14.55 15.98 -6.89
CA ARG A 114 -13.36 16.12 -7.74
C ARG A 114 -12.69 17.48 -7.56
N GLN A 115 -13.47 18.57 -7.56
CA GLN A 115 -12.95 19.92 -7.33
C GLN A 115 -12.27 20.02 -5.95
N LEU A 116 -12.92 19.52 -4.91
CA LEU A 116 -12.33 19.49 -3.56
C LEU A 116 -11.03 18.69 -3.51
N PHE A 117 -10.98 17.53 -4.15
CA PHE A 117 -9.80 16.66 -4.17
C PHE A 117 -8.55 17.38 -4.69
N PHE A 118 -8.70 18.19 -5.75
CA PHE A 118 -7.60 18.95 -6.38
C PHE A 118 -7.41 20.36 -5.81
N ASP A 119 -8.28 20.84 -4.93
CA ASP A 119 -8.19 22.19 -4.35
C ASP A 119 -7.11 22.23 -3.26
N LYS A 120 -5.94 22.76 -3.64
CA LYS A 120 -4.77 22.89 -2.74
C LYS A 120 -5.02 23.81 -1.53
N ASN A 121 -6.02 24.68 -1.60
CA ASN A 121 -6.36 25.62 -0.53
C ASN A 121 -7.41 25.07 0.43
N LYS A 122 -8.00 23.91 0.15
CA LYS A 122 -9.04 23.28 0.98
C LYS A 122 -8.60 21.91 1.47
N THR A 123 -8.94 20.86 0.72
CA THR A 123 -8.67 19.49 1.19
C THR A 123 -7.28 19.00 0.83
N ASN A 124 -6.70 19.52 -0.23
CA ASN A 124 -5.33 19.23 -0.69
C ASN A 124 -5.01 17.72 -0.83
N CYS A 125 -6.00 16.89 -1.14
CA CYS A 125 -5.81 15.43 -1.26
C CYS A 125 -4.81 15.06 -2.34
N SER A 126 -4.81 15.80 -3.45
CA SER A 126 -3.91 15.58 -4.57
C SER A 126 -2.43 15.79 -4.24
N ASN A 127 -2.09 16.49 -3.16
CA ASN A 127 -0.69 16.65 -2.74
C ASN A 127 0.01 15.32 -2.45
N CYS A 128 -0.73 14.35 -1.90
CA CYS A 128 -0.24 12.99 -1.66
C CYS A 128 -0.77 11.99 -2.69
N HIS A 129 -2.03 12.14 -3.10
CA HIS A 129 -2.74 11.20 -3.96
C HIS A 129 -2.79 11.63 -5.43
N GLN A 130 -1.67 12.12 -5.95
CA GLN A 130 -1.48 12.42 -7.37
C GLN A 130 -0.02 12.21 -7.74
N LEU A 131 0.25 11.56 -8.87
CA LEU A 131 1.60 11.34 -9.39
C LEU A 131 1.98 12.43 -10.41
N HIS A 132 1.05 12.79 -11.29
CA HIS A 132 1.27 13.73 -12.38
C HIS A 132 0.71 15.10 -12.03
N GLU A 133 1.38 16.17 -12.45
CA GLU A 133 0.91 17.53 -12.19
C GLU A 133 -0.41 17.87 -12.90
N ASP A 134 -0.66 17.25 -14.06
CA ASP A 134 -1.92 17.36 -14.77
C ASP A 134 -3.04 16.58 -14.06
N ASN A 135 -4.01 17.30 -13.51
CA ASN A 135 -5.17 16.73 -12.83
C ASN A 135 -6.19 16.03 -13.77
N ARG A 136 -5.88 15.91 -15.04
CA ARG A 136 -6.62 15.15 -16.06
C ARG A 136 -5.76 14.05 -16.70
N HIS A 137 -4.65 13.71 -16.09
CA HIS A 137 -3.75 12.69 -16.62
C HIS A 137 -4.48 11.34 -16.72
N ALA A 138 -4.43 10.74 -17.90
CA ALA A 138 -4.91 9.38 -18.10
C ALA A 138 -4.03 8.40 -17.33
N GLU A 139 -4.63 7.33 -16.81
CA GLU A 139 -3.92 6.30 -16.04
C GLU A 139 -3.29 6.82 -14.72
N GLU A 140 -3.84 7.90 -14.14
CA GLU A 140 -3.38 8.39 -12.84
C GLU A 140 -3.53 7.31 -11.76
N THR A 141 -2.47 7.07 -10.99
CA THR A 141 -2.44 6.03 -9.94
C THR A 141 -2.97 6.52 -8.60
N PHE A 142 -3.21 7.81 -8.47
CA PHE A 142 -3.68 8.45 -7.23
C PHE A 142 -2.78 8.16 -6.02
N THR A 143 -1.46 8.23 -6.24
CA THR A 143 -0.43 8.17 -5.21
C THR A 143 0.85 8.82 -5.74
N ASN A 144 1.58 9.53 -4.88
CA ASN A 144 2.91 10.04 -5.19
C ASN A 144 4.02 9.06 -4.78
N TYR A 145 3.65 7.89 -4.24
CA TYR A 145 4.56 6.84 -3.73
C TYR A 145 5.54 7.30 -2.65
N ARG A 146 5.32 8.46 -2.02
CA ARG A 146 6.12 8.97 -0.90
C ARG A 146 5.60 8.45 0.43
N TYR A 147 6.31 8.77 1.50
CA TYR A 147 6.02 8.29 2.85
C TYR A 147 5.66 9.45 3.77
N TYR A 148 4.55 9.29 4.52
CA TYR A 148 4.09 10.30 5.46
C TYR A 148 3.65 9.65 6.77
N ASN A 149 3.90 10.37 7.87
CA ASN A 149 3.26 10.10 9.15
C ASN A 149 2.04 11.02 9.27
N ILE A 150 0.87 10.45 9.25
CA ILE A 150 -0.41 11.17 9.39
C ILE A 150 -1.07 10.88 10.74
N ALA A 151 -0.28 10.51 11.74
CA ALA A 151 -0.69 10.31 13.12
C ALA A 151 -1.88 9.34 13.29
N VAL A 152 -1.91 8.24 12.53
CA VAL A 152 -3.00 7.26 12.55
C VAL A 152 -3.18 6.68 13.95
N PRO A 153 -4.42 6.59 14.48
CA PRO A 153 -4.68 5.99 15.78
C PRO A 153 -4.29 4.51 15.85
N LYS A 154 -3.83 4.09 17.02
CA LYS A 154 -3.46 2.70 17.29
C LYS A 154 -4.66 1.76 17.15
N ASN A 155 -4.49 0.66 16.45
CA ASN A 155 -5.52 -0.37 16.35
C ASN A 155 -5.34 -1.45 17.43
N LYS A 156 -5.87 -1.20 18.63
CA LYS A 156 -5.80 -2.14 19.76
C LYS A 156 -6.42 -3.50 19.46
N ARG A 157 -7.45 -3.55 18.60
CA ARG A 157 -8.08 -4.80 18.21
C ARG A 157 -7.13 -5.68 17.38
N LEU A 158 -6.40 -5.09 16.44
CA LEU A 158 -5.41 -5.79 15.62
C LEU A 158 -4.28 -6.34 16.50
N ILE A 159 -3.76 -5.50 17.42
CA ILE A 159 -2.72 -5.88 18.37
C ILE A 159 -3.14 -7.09 19.20
N SER A 160 -4.35 -7.04 19.77
CA SER A 160 -4.89 -8.15 20.55
C SER A 160 -5.12 -9.43 19.71
N HIS A 161 -5.65 -9.26 18.48
CA HIS A 161 -5.94 -10.39 17.59
C HIS A 161 -4.67 -11.12 17.16
N ASN A 162 -3.60 -10.38 16.90
CA ASN A 162 -2.30 -10.93 16.48
C ASN A 162 -1.39 -11.29 17.66
N ASN A 163 -1.88 -11.24 18.89
CA ASN A 163 -1.10 -11.51 20.12
C ASN A 163 0.18 -10.66 20.21
N LEU A 164 0.16 -9.45 19.69
CA LEU A 164 1.28 -8.52 19.80
C LEU A 164 1.32 -7.89 21.20
N PRO A 165 2.50 -7.44 21.67
CA PRO A 165 2.61 -6.66 22.89
C PRO A 165 1.69 -5.44 22.88
N GLN A 166 1.10 -5.06 24.01
CA GLN A 166 0.19 -3.90 24.06
C GLN A 166 0.86 -2.57 23.74
N ASP A 167 2.17 -2.50 23.93
CA ASP A 167 3.04 -1.39 23.58
C ASP A 167 3.65 -1.52 22.17
N PHE A 168 3.22 -2.51 21.38
CA PHE A 168 3.68 -2.68 20.01
C PHE A 168 3.49 -1.40 19.21
N ILE A 169 4.53 -1.03 18.47
CA ILE A 169 4.57 0.11 17.54
C ILE A 169 5.13 -0.39 16.22
N ASP A 170 4.39 -0.16 15.15
CA ASP A 170 4.90 -0.35 13.78
C ASP A 170 5.65 0.93 13.36
N ASN A 171 6.97 0.89 13.32
CA ASN A 171 7.76 2.08 12.99
C ASN A 171 7.71 2.50 11.51
N GLY A 172 7.01 1.73 10.67
CA GLY A 172 6.88 2.01 9.24
C GLY A 172 8.23 2.07 8.53
N LEU A 173 8.48 3.14 7.78
CA LEU A 173 9.70 3.30 6.97
C LEU A 173 11.00 3.23 7.80
N LEU A 174 10.98 3.55 9.09
CA LEU A 174 12.17 3.45 9.94
C LEU A 174 12.68 2.00 10.06
N ASP A 175 11.78 1.00 9.99
CA ASP A 175 12.16 -0.42 10.08
C ASP A 175 12.73 -0.96 8.75
N ASN A 176 12.66 -0.17 7.68
CA ASN A 176 13.28 -0.53 6.40
C ASN A 176 14.82 -0.50 6.55
N PRO A 177 15.53 -1.58 6.21
CA PRO A 177 16.99 -1.66 6.34
C PRO A 177 17.76 -0.55 5.64
N LEU A 178 17.20 0.02 4.55
CA LEU A 178 17.83 1.11 3.79
C LEU A 178 17.81 2.46 4.49
N VAL A 179 16.91 2.65 5.47
CA VAL A 179 16.74 3.92 6.20
C VAL A 179 17.02 3.78 7.69
N LYS A 180 17.48 2.61 8.11
CA LYS A 180 17.75 2.28 9.51
C LYS A 180 18.64 3.34 10.17
N GLY A 181 18.16 3.88 11.28
CA GLY A 181 18.87 4.92 12.05
C GLY A 181 18.42 6.36 11.75
N ASP A 182 17.67 6.59 10.68
CA ASP A 182 17.06 7.91 10.45
C ASP A 182 15.72 8.02 11.19
N ILE A 183 15.78 8.52 12.41
CA ILE A 183 14.61 8.67 13.30
C ILE A 183 13.51 9.53 12.69
N ASN A 184 13.81 10.40 11.74
CA ASN A 184 12.81 11.23 11.05
C ASN A 184 11.86 10.41 10.16
N GLN A 185 12.18 9.13 9.92
CA GLN A 185 11.33 8.21 9.13
C GLN A 185 10.36 7.41 9.99
N LYS A 186 10.38 7.58 11.32
CA LYS A 186 9.51 6.86 12.23
C LYS A 186 8.03 7.14 11.95
N GLY A 187 7.24 6.07 11.87
CA GLY A 187 5.79 6.14 11.67
C GLY A 187 5.35 6.64 10.30
N LYS A 188 6.26 6.74 9.33
CA LYS A 188 5.91 7.07 7.96
C LYS A 188 5.54 5.81 7.18
N PHE A 189 4.40 5.89 6.49
CA PHE A 189 3.92 4.84 5.61
C PHE A 189 3.73 5.36 4.19
N LYS A 190 3.91 4.46 3.21
CA LYS A 190 3.76 4.79 1.80
C LYS A 190 2.33 5.19 1.50
N VAL A 191 2.15 6.29 0.76
CA VAL A 191 0.84 6.70 0.26
C VAL A 191 0.27 5.61 -0.64
N PRO A 192 -0.90 5.04 -0.31
CA PRO A 192 -1.53 4.03 -1.13
C PRO A 192 -2.18 4.64 -2.38
N THR A 193 -2.33 3.83 -3.41
CA THR A 193 -3.25 4.17 -4.50
C THR A 193 -4.68 4.31 -3.98
N LEU A 194 -5.45 5.24 -4.55
CA LEU A 194 -6.90 5.29 -4.30
C LEU A 194 -7.72 4.49 -5.32
N ARG A 195 -7.06 3.77 -6.22
CA ARG A 195 -7.74 2.83 -7.12
C ARG A 195 -8.43 1.74 -6.31
N ASN A 196 -9.69 1.46 -6.63
CA ASN A 196 -10.55 0.50 -5.92
C ASN A 196 -10.81 0.81 -4.44
N VAL A 197 -10.44 1.99 -3.93
CA VAL A 197 -10.53 2.33 -2.51
C VAL A 197 -11.94 2.17 -1.93
N ALA A 198 -12.98 2.31 -2.74
CA ALA A 198 -14.37 2.17 -2.29
C ALA A 198 -14.73 0.74 -1.82
N VAL A 199 -13.98 -0.28 -2.25
CA VAL A 199 -14.29 -1.70 -2.02
C VAL A 199 -13.20 -2.45 -1.27
N THR A 200 -12.22 -1.75 -0.72
CA THR A 200 -11.06 -2.34 -0.05
C THR A 200 -10.91 -1.95 1.43
N PRO A 201 -12.00 -1.98 2.25
CA PRO A 201 -11.84 -1.79 3.69
C PRO A 201 -11.11 -3.01 4.30
N PRO A 202 -10.50 -2.87 5.49
CA PRO A 202 -10.36 -1.66 6.31
C PRO A 202 -9.27 -0.70 5.81
N TYR A 203 -9.27 0.54 6.32
CA TYR A 203 -8.40 1.61 5.87
C TYR A 203 -7.32 1.98 6.88
N MET A 204 -6.29 2.70 6.40
CA MET A 204 -5.00 3.00 6.99
C MET A 204 -4.07 1.77 7.03
N HIS A 205 -2.78 1.99 7.31
CA HIS A 205 -1.78 0.91 7.35
C HIS A 205 -2.12 -0.20 8.36
N ASN A 206 -2.76 0.17 9.47
CA ASN A 206 -3.16 -0.75 10.54
C ASN A 206 -4.66 -1.14 10.51
N GLY A 207 -5.41 -0.74 9.48
CA GLY A 207 -6.81 -1.11 9.32
C GLY A 207 -7.76 -0.56 10.39
N VAL A 208 -7.43 0.56 11.03
CA VAL A 208 -8.21 1.11 12.16
C VAL A 208 -9.60 1.59 11.77
N PHE A 209 -9.79 2.06 10.53
CA PHE A 209 -11.07 2.57 10.05
C PHE A 209 -11.78 1.59 9.13
N LYS A 210 -13.10 1.45 9.30
CA LYS A 210 -13.90 0.47 8.56
C LYS A 210 -14.57 1.04 7.31
N ASP A 211 -14.67 2.36 7.20
CA ASP A 211 -15.36 3.02 6.10
C ASP A 211 -14.68 4.34 5.72
N LEU A 212 -14.85 4.76 4.46
CA LEU A 212 -14.23 5.97 3.90
C LEU A 212 -14.76 7.26 4.53
N LYS A 213 -16.01 7.29 5.00
CA LYS A 213 -16.56 8.47 5.66
C LYS A 213 -15.79 8.76 6.95
N THR A 214 -15.50 7.71 7.72
CA THR A 214 -14.68 7.81 8.93
C THR A 214 -13.27 8.28 8.61
N VAL A 215 -12.64 7.78 7.52
CA VAL A 215 -11.34 8.27 7.05
C VAL A 215 -11.37 9.76 6.76
N LEU A 216 -12.38 10.24 6.01
CA LEU A 216 -12.49 11.66 5.67
C LEU A 216 -12.73 12.54 6.91
N ILE A 217 -13.56 12.08 7.86
CA ILE A 217 -13.78 12.78 9.12
C ILE A 217 -12.48 12.83 9.94
N TYR A 218 -11.72 11.74 9.96
CA TYR A 218 -10.41 11.71 10.61
C TYR A 218 -9.45 12.71 9.98
N LEU A 219 -9.26 12.67 8.66
CA LEU A 219 -8.36 13.59 7.97
C LEU A 219 -8.78 15.06 8.15
N ASN A 220 -10.08 15.34 8.25
CA ASN A 220 -10.57 16.68 8.46
C ASN A 220 -10.24 17.27 9.86
N HIS A 221 -9.87 16.45 10.86
CA HIS A 221 -9.49 16.99 12.17
C HIS A 221 -8.22 17.86 12.10
N PHE A 222 -7.34 17.60 11.14
CA PHE A 222 -6.16 18.44 10.91
C PHE A 222 -6.50 19.88 10.47
N ASN A 223 -7.74 20.11 10.03
CA ASN A 223 -8.26 21.44 9.71
C ASN A 223 -8.89 22.16 10.92
N ASP A 224 -9.02 21.48 12.07
CA ASP A 224 -9.50 22.08 13.31
C ASP A 224 -8.32 22.71 14.09
N PRO A 225 -8.18 24.04 14.12
CA PRO A 225 -7.05 24.71 14.77
C PRO A 225 -6.99 24.48 16.29
N ASP A 226 -8.11 24.07 16.86
CA ASP A 226 -8.24 23.83 18.30
C ASP A 226 -8.16 22.36 18.67
N TYR A 227 -8.05 21.44 17.70
CA TYR A 227 -8.05 19.99 17.95
C TYR A 227 -6.96 19.59 18.97
N ASN A 228 -5.75 20.03 18.77
CA ASN A 228 -4.61 19.72 19.65
C ASN A 228 -4.69 20.40 21.03
N LYS A 229 -5.58 21.40 21.20
CA LYS A 229 -5.81 22.06 22.50
C LYS A 229 -6.87 21.32 23.33
N LYS A 230 -7.63 20.39 22.73
CA LYS A 230 -8.64 19.62 23.43
C LYS A 230 -7.96 18.60 24.35
N SER A 231 -8.55 18.38 25.52
CA SER A 231 -8.12 17.30 26.41
C SER A 231 -8.30 15.93 25.73
N GLN A 232 -7.56 14.92 26.17
CA GLN A 232 -7.66 13.56 25.62
C GLN A 232 -9.08 12.99 25.64
N THR A 233 -9.90 13.39 26.62
CA THR A 233 -11.30 12.98 26.75
C THR A 233 -12.23 13.68 25.76
N GLU A 234 -11.86 14.86 25.26
CA GLU A 234 -12.62 15.63 24.28
C GLU A 234 -12.19 15.32 22.84
N GLN A 235 -11.02 14.70 22.64
CA GLN A 235 -10.58 14.27 21.34
C GLN A 235 -11.38 13.02 20.93
N LYS A 236 -11.93 13.06 19.73
CA LYS A 236 -12.73 11.97 19.17
C LYS A 236 -11.91 10.71 18.88
N TRP A 237 -10.61 10.87 18.66
CA TRP A 237 -9.71 9.80 18.22
C TRP A 237 -8.83 9.36 19.37
N GLU A 238 -8.50 8.09 19.40
CA GLU A 238 -7.43 7.59 20.26
C GLU A 238 -6.10 8.27 19.91
N GLN A 239 -5.16 8.25 20.87
CA GLN A 239 -3.84 8.83 20.65
C GLN A 239 -3.17 8.23 19.41
N PRO A 240 -2.42 9.02 18.66
CA PRO A 240 -1.62 8.53 17.57
C PRO A 240 -0.71 7.37 18.01
N GLU A 241 -0.46 6.45 17.11
CA GLU A 241 0.51 5.37 17.32
C GLU A 241 1.91 5.95 17.56
N TYR A 242 2.15 7.13 17.00
CA TYR A 242 3.36 7.93 17.17
C TYR A 242 2.99 9.33 17.66
N ALA A 243 3.59 9.75 18.74
CA ALA A 243 3.55 11.10 19.25
C ALA A 243 4.80 11.87 18.80
#